data_9e722e81ea3405d48513d6f15af4ee71
#
_entry.id   9e722e81ea3405d48513d6f15af4ee71
#
_cell.length_a   1.000
_cell.length_b   1.000
_cell.length_c   1.000
_cell.angle_alpha   90.00
_cell.angle_beta   90.00
_cell.angle_gamma   90.00
#
_symmetry.space_group_name_H-M   'P 1'
#
loop_
_entity.id
_entity.type
_entity.pdbx_description
1 polymer ?
#
loop_
_entity_poly.entity_id
_entity_poly.type
_entity_poly.pdbx_seq_one_letter_code
_entity_poly.pdbx_strand_id
1 'polypeptide(L)'
;MVLQLVWVFDEEVSLEAMTSMNAALARGRMHRMLVPSTVYGSRPSWVPAPDAPGLAVDSLPVPDAGVDAWAIAEMSTVPLDAEGGRCWRLRCVPTESGGTVLSLSALHVVTDGRGMVAAAAEAARESGVPVAVAADRTPSSASSESFVPLRRRRLADAADAVAQAGAVVAGIVRAVAERRKASGLEPDPRPERPPLAERSPAAKFTWATASIPAGDWDRVATEHGGTPNTLFIAVVSGLLRSSGRSPLGTPIKVGVPVDRRAGEEDNRTNAIAGVSVYLTDEPVSGGDLTGIRAACKAAFVRLSEGRRAPHIHLRPLAWFLPPSVLIKLVGGGAGKGMPDAVISNIGEVTPEATVVVGRTARRMVLRGTTQGVDPAAGHRFGDGVQSWLVRTPQQVSFTVLGLDDEAFGSDAVLRDLLTRELTEWELPHDIW
;
A
#
# COMPACT_ATOMS: atom_id res chain seq x y z
N MET A 1 4.24 0.32 -8.82
CA MET A 1 4.35 0.42 -7.36
C MET A 1 4.63 -0.96 -6.79
N VAL A 2 5.58 -1.05 -5.88
CA VAL A 2 5.95 -2.26 -5.12
C VAL A 2 5.50 -2.05 -3.68
N LEU A 3 4.91 -3.07 -3.08
CA LEU A 3 4.65 -3.19 -1.64
C LEU A 3 5.71 -4.10 -1.03
N GLN A 4 6.07 -3.86 0.22
CA GLN A 4 7.01 -4.66 0.98
C GLN A 4 6.46 -4.93 2.37
N LEU A 5 6.51 -6.19 2.79
CA LEU A 5 6.27 -6.63 4.15
C LEU A 5 7.59 -7.13 4.73
N VAL A 6 7.99 -6.58 5.87
CA VAL A 6 9.27 -6.90 6.53
C VAL A 6 8.97 -7.49 7.90
N TRP A 7 9.63 -8.59 8.23
CA TRP A 7 9.67 -9.19 9.56
C TRP A 7 11.10 -9.12 10.09
N VAL A 8 11.23 -8.74 11.34
CA VAL A 8 12.51 -8.74 12.07
C VAL A 8 12.39 -9.71 13.24
N PHE A 9 13.24 -10.71 13.26
CA PHE A 9 13.32 -11.74 14.29
C PHE A 9 14.58 -11.53 15.12
N ASP A 10 14.49 -11.68 16.44
CA ASP A 10 15.65 -11.62 17.34
C ASP A 10 16.49 -12.91 17.29
N GLU A 11 15.91 -13.99 16.76
CA GLU A 11 16.56 -15.29 16.63
C GLU A 11 16.72 -15.66 15.15
N GLU A 12 17.60 -16.61 14.90
CA GLU A 12 17.77 -17.19 13.57
C GLU A 12 16.50 -17.94 13.14
N VAL A 13 16.02 -17.63 11.95
CA VAL A 13 15.01 -18.42 11.25
C VAL A 13 15.72 -19.34 10.28
N SER A 14 15.48 -20.65 10.41
CA SER A 14 16.20 -21.63 9.60
C SER A 14 15.93 -21.45 8.09
N LEU A 15 16.96 -21.70 7.27
CA LEU A 15 16.85 -21.65 5.82
C LEU A 15 15.76 -22.59 5.28
N GLU A 16 15.61 -23.76 5.92
CA GLU A 16 14.56 -24.72 5.58
C GLU A 16 13.16 -24.12 5.77
N ALA A 17 12.93 -23.46 6.89
CA ALA A 17 11.68 -22.77 7.21
C ALA A 17 11.34 -21.68 6.17
N MET A 18 12.31 -20.85 5.83
CA MET A 18 12.14 -19.79 4.84
C MET A 18 11.93 -20.35 3.43
N THR A 19 12.61 -21.44 3.10
CA THR A 19 12.41 -22.14 1.81
C THR A 19 11.01 -22.75 1.74
N SER A 20 10.50 -23.33 2.83
CA SER A 20 9.13 -23.85 2.91
C SER A 20 8.10 -22.74 2.74
N MET A 21 8.29 -21.59 3.39
CA MET A 21 7.43 -20.43 3.20
C MET A 21 7.47 -19.90 1.76
N ASN A 22 8.64 -19.83 1.13
CA ASN A 22 8.78 -19.46 -0.28
C ASN A 22 8.02 -20.40 -1.20
N ALA A 23 8.11 -21.71 -0.97
CA ALA A 23 7.36 -22.72 -1.72
C ALA A 23 5.84 -22.61 -1.50
N ALA A 24 5.39 -22.25 -0.29
CA ALA A 24 3.98 -22.00 -0.01
C ALA A 24 3.46 -20.73 -0.73
N LEU A 25 4.23 -19.65 -0.74
CA LEU A 25 3.91 -18.44 -1.52
C LEU A 25 3.79 -18.73 -3.02
N ALA A 26 4.61 -19.64 -3.55
CA ALA A 26 4.56 -20.07 -4.95
C ALA A 26 3.29 -20.87 -5.33
N ARG A 27 2.60 -21.43 -4.34
CA ARG A 27 1.27 -22.04 -4.53
C ARG A 27 0.13 -21.06 -4.27
N GLY A 28 0.46 -19.90 -3.72
CA GLY A 28 -0.51 -18.91 -3.25
C GLY A 28 -1.03 -17.98 -4.34
N ARG A 29 -1.96 -17.14 -3.92
CA ARG A 29 -2.74 -16.22 -4.77
C ARG A 29 -1.92 -15.12 -5.48
N MET A 30 -0.71 -14.81 -5.02
CA MET A 30 0.16 -13.81 -5.64
C MET A 30 1.04 -14.37 -6.77
N HIS A 31 1.14 -15.70 -6.89
CA HIS A 31 1.97 -16.34 -7.91
C HIS A 31 1.24 -16.42 -9.25
N ARG A 32 1.20 -15.29 -9.93
CA ARG A 32 0.46 -15.09 -11.17
C ARG A 32 1.29 -14.34 -12.20
N MET A 33 0.92 -14.47 -13.45
CA MET A 33 1.46 -13.75 -14.59
C MET A 33 0.35 -12.96 -15.29
N LEU A 34 0.66 -11.73 -15.66
CA LEU A 34 -0.25 -10.88 -16.42
C LEU A 34 -0.08 -11.16 -17.91
N VAL A 35 -1.12 -11.61 -18.54
CA VAL A 35 -1.10 -11.88 -19.98
C VAL A 35 -1.84 -10.76 -20.72
N PRO A 36 -1.14 -9.99 -21.59
CA PRO A 36 -1.75 -8.93 -22.38
C PRO A 36 -2.91 -9.44 -23.22
N SER A 37 -3.94 -8.64 -23.37
CA SER A 37 -5.08 -8.97 -24.25
C SER A 37 -4.66 -8.97 -25.73
N THR A 38 -5.31 -9.83 -26.51
CA THR A 38 -5.15 -9.88 -27.97
C THR A 38 -6.14 -9.00 -28.73
N VAL A 39 -7.12 -8.41 -28.01
CA VAL A 39 -8.20 -7.58 -28.58
C VAL A 39 -8.17 -6.20 -27.95
N TYR A 40 -8.15 -5.17 -28.78
CA TYR A 40 -8.17 -3.78 -28.32
C TYR A 40 -9.42 -3.49 -27.48
N GLY A 41 -9.24 -2.79 -26.37
CA GLY A 41 -10.33 -2.44 -25.44
C GLY A 41 -10.68 -3.52 -24.43
N SER A 42 -10.10 -4.73 -24.50
CA SER A 42 -10.24 -5.73 -23.46
C SER A 42 -9.12 -5.63 -22.40
N ARG A 43 -9.39 -6.14 -21.23
CA ARG A 43 -8.46 -6.16 -20.11
C ARG A 43 -7.43 -7.28 -20.24
N PRO A 44 -6.20 -7.08 -19.76
CA PRO A 44 -5.27 -8.20 -19.58
C PRO A 44 -5.83 -9.18 -18.54
N SER A 45 -5.45 -10.44 -18.64
CA SER A 45 -5.88 -11.50 -17.74
C SER A 45 -4.75 -12.01 -16.85
N TRP A 46 -5.09 -12.39 -15.62
CA TRP A 46 -4.16 -13.06 -14.72
C TRP A 46 -4.25 -14.56 -14.92
N VAL A 47 -3.09 -15.20 -15.07
CA VAL A 47 -2.97 -16.68 -15.12
C VAL A 47 -1.92 -17.12 -14.09
N PRO A 48 -1.91 -18.38 -13.65
CA PRO A 48 -0.81 -18.91 -12.83
C PRO A 48 0.54 -18.70 -13.52
N ALA A 49 1.56 -18.27 -12.77
CA ALA A 49 2.90 -18.17 -13.33
C ALA A 49 3.56 -19.56 -13.42
N PRO A 50 4.35 -19.83 -14.48
CA PRO A 50 4.94 -21.15 -14.67
C PRO A 50 6.08 -21.44 -13.69
N ASP A 51 6.91 -20.45 -13.39
CA ASP A 51 8.14 -20.59 -12.63
C ASP A 51 8.07 -19.83 -11.31
N ALA A 52 8.28 -20.54 -10.20
CA ALA A 52 8.33 -19.94 -8.88
C ALA A 52 9.63 -19.17 -8.66
N PRO A 53 9.59 -17.93 -8.09
CA PRO A 53 10.81 -17.23 -7.68
C PRO A 53 11.53 -18.05 -6.61
N GLY A 54 12.87 -18.18 -6.75
CA GLY A 54 13.70 -18.73 -5.68
C GLY A 54 13.76 -17.80 -4.47
N LEU A 55 13.96 -18.37 -3.28
CA LEU A 55 14.30 -17.60 -2.10
C LEU A 55 15.65 -16.91 -2.32
N ALA A 56 15.70 -15.59 -2.13
CA ALA A 56 16.95 -14.84 -2.17
C ALA A 56 17.56 -14.80 -0.76
N VAL A 57 18.82 -15.19 -0.65
CA VAL A 57 19.52 -15.27 0.65
C VAL A 57 20.79 -14.45 0.59
N ASP A 58 20.92 -13.49 1.49
CA ASP A 58 22.17 -12.75 1.68
C ASP A 58 23.06 -13.51 2.68
N SER A 59 24.32 -13.67 2.32
CA SER A 59 25.29 -14.41 3.14
C SER A 59 26.00 -13.53 4.19
N LEU A 60 26.04 -12.22 3.97
CA LEU A 60 26.66 -11.27 4.89
C LEU A 60 25.61 -10.66 5.80
N PRO A 61 25.83 -10.66 7.12
CA PRO A 61 24.90 -10.05 8.06
C PRO A 61 24.84 -8.53 7.87
N VAL A 62 23.67 -7.97 8.17
CA VAL A 62 23.46 -6.52 8.23
C VAL A 62 23.57 -6.04 9.67
N PRO A 63 24.15 -4.85 9.93
CA PRO A 63 24.05 -4.20 11.24
C PRO A 63 22.58 -4.02 11.64
N ASP A 64 22.26 -4.18 12.93
CA ASP A 64 20.87 -4.03 13.39
C ASP A 64 20.30 -2.65 13.06
N ALA A 65 21.11 -1.60 13.16
CA ALA A 65 20.75 -0.24 12.73
C ALA A 65 20.63 -0.07 11.20
N GLY A 66 21.12 -1.04 10.42
CA GLY A 66 21.09 -1.03 8.94
C GLY A 66 19.90 -1.77 8.34
N VAL A 67 19.07 -2.44 9.15
CA VAL A 67 17.96 -3.27 8.71
C VAL A 67 16.96 -2.49 7.84
N ASP A 68 16.60 -1.28 8.27
CA ASP A 68 15.65 -0.46 7.53
C ASP A 68 16.21 -0.03 6.16
N ALA A 69 17.48 0.40 6.13
CA ALA A 69 18.17 0.78 4.90
C ALA A 69 18.30 -0.40 3.92
N TRP A 70 18.63 -1.60 4.41
CA TRP A 70 18.68 -2.82 3.62
C TRP A 70 17.30 -3.13 2.99
N ALA A 71 16.25 -3.07 3.79
CA ALA A 71 14.90 -3.39 3.32
C ALA A 71 14.38 -2.34 2.30
N ILE A 72 14.67 -1.06 2.50
CA ILE A 72 14.33 0.01 1.55
C ILE A 72 15.10 -0.19 0.22
N ALA A 73 16.40 -0.50 0.29
CA ALA A 73 17.20 -0.78 -0.90
C ALA A 73 16.65 -1.97 -1.68
N GLU A 74 16.27 -3.06 -1.00
CA GLU A 74 15.61 -4.22 -1.60
C GLU A 74 14.33 -3.83 -2.35
N MET A 75 13.39 -3.15 -1.67
CA MET A 75 12.12 -2.73 -2.26
C MET A 75 12.31 -1.81 -3.46
N SER A 76 13.32 -0.96 -3.41
CA SER A 76 13.57 0.03 -4.47
C SER A 76 14.20 -0.58 -5.73
N THR A 77 14.87 -1.72 -5.60
CA THR A 77 15.68 -2.33 -6.69
C THR A 77 15.20 -3.71 -7.13
N VAL A 78 14.29 -4.35 -6.39
CA VAL A 78 13.81 -5.70 -6.72
C VAL A 78 13.25 -5.75 -8.14
N PRO A 79 13.75 -6.68 -9.00
CA PRO A 79 13.35 -6.78 -10.40
C PRO A 79 12.04 -7.56 -10.54
N LEU A 80 10.90 -6.92 -10.25
CA LEU A 80 9.58 -7.52 -10.44
C LEU A 80 9.04 -7.21 -11.83
N ASP A 81 8.30 -8.18 -12.39
CA ASP A 81 7.76 -8.11 -13.73
C ASP A 81 6.47 -8.94 -13.81
N ALA A 82 5.33 -8.26 -13.99
CA ALA A 82 4.03 -8.94 -14.03
C ALA A 82 3.86 -9.82 -15.27
N GLU A 83 4.36 -9.40 -16.42
CA GLU A 83 4.23 -10.15 -17.67
C GLU A 83 5.19 -11.34 -17.73
N GLY A 84 6.36 -11.21 -17.07
CA GLY A 84 7.31 -12.31 -16.89
C GLY A 84 6.99 -13.24 -15.71
N GLY A 85 5.85 -13.07 -15.03
CA GLY A 85 5.43 -13.93 -13.91
C GLY A 85 6.17 -13.70 -12.58
N ARG A 86 7.06 -12.71 -12.53
CA ARG A 86 7.80 -12.35 -11.31
C ARG A 86 7.07 -11.26 -10.52
N CYS A 87 5.90 -11.59 -9.99
CA CYS A 87 5.07 -10.65 -9.28
C CYS A 87 5.48 -10.40 -7.84
N TRP A 88 6.31 -11.25 -7.26
CA TRP A 88 6.78 -11.17 -5.88
C TRP A 88 8.17 -11.79 -5.73
N ARG A 89 8.84 -11.46 -4.62
CA ARG A 89 10.11 -12.07 -4.18
C ARG A 89 10.16 -12.11 -2.66
N LEU A 90 10.61 -13.23 -2.13
CA LEU A 90 11.01 -13.40 -0.73
C LEU A 90 12.53 -13.32 -0.64
N ARG A 91 13.06 -12.50 0.25
CA ARG A 91 14.50 -12.34 0.51
C ARG A 91 14.77 -12.32 2.01
N CYS A 92 15.87 -12.89 2.43
CA CYS A 92 16.31 -12.89 3.83
C CYS A 92 17.76 -12.48 3.97
N VAL A 93 18.08 -11.95 5.16
CA VAL A 93 19.42 -11.59 5.56
C VAL A 93 19.59 -11.85 7.07
N PRO A 94 20.71 -12.40 7.53
CA PRO A 94 21.05 -12.45 8.96
C PRO A 94 21.36 -11.05 9.48
N THR A 95 21.18 -10.82 10.80
CA THR A 95 21.66 -9.62 11.49
C THR A 95 22.94 -9.90 12.27
N GLU A 96 23.72 -8.86 12.57
CA GLU A 96 24.94 -8.99 13.36
C GLU A 96 24.68 -9.52 14.79
N SER A 97 23.49 -9.24 15.34
CA SER A 97 23.03 -9.77 16.63
C SER A 97 22.62 -11.24 16.59
N GLY A 98 22.64 -11.91 15.44
CA GLY A 98 22.23 -13.31 15.27
C GLY A 98 20.76 -13.52 14.97
N GLY A 99 20.03 -12.47 14.70
CA GLY A 99 18.63 -12.53 14.25
C GLY A 99 18.50 -12.72 12.73
N THR A 100 17.27 -12.64 12.25
CA THR A 100 16.94 -12.75 10.82
C THR A 100 15.98 -11.63 10.40
N VAL A 101 16.23 -11.06 9.23
CA VAL A 101 15.25 -10.18 8.56
C VAL A 101 14.70 -10.89 7.34
N LEU A 102 13.38 -10.89 7.20
CA LEU A 102 12.68 -11.45 6.06
C LEU A 102 11.90 -10.33 5.36
N SER A 103 12.06 -10.23 4.04
CA SER A 103 11.41 -9.22 3.18
C SER A 103 10.60 -9.93 2.11
N LEU A 104 9.29 -9.69 2.09
CA LEU A 104 8.41 -10.07 0.99
C LEU A 104 8.09 -8.80 0.20
N SER A 105 8.55 -8.72 -1.04
CA SER A 105 8.23 -7.65 -1.98
C SER A 105 7.25 -8.14 -3.04
N ALA A 106 6.22 -7.35 -3.36
CA ALA A 106 5.23 -7.72 -4.39
C ALA A 106 4.74 -6.50 -5.19
N LEU A 107 4.38 -6.72 -6.45
CA LEU A 107 3.75 -5.70 -7.28
C LEU A 107 2.34 -5.37 -6.76
N HIS A 108 2.05 -4.08 -6.57
CA HIS A 108 0.72 -3.65 -6.10
C HIS A 108 -0.42 -3.97 -7.07
N VAL A 109 -0.11 -4.26 -8.33
CA VAL A 109 -1.13 -4.69 -9.30
C VAL A 109 -1.61 -6.12 -9.03
N VAL A 110 -0.81 -6.96 -8.37
CA VAL A 110 -1.19 -8.34 -8.05
C VAL A 110 -1.82 -8.45 -6.66
N THR A 111 -1.51 -7.52 -5.75
CA THR A 111 -2.03 -7.54 -4.38
C THR A 111 -2.11 -6.15 -3.77
N ASP A 112 -3.06 -5.91 -2.88
CA ASP A 112 -3.02 -4.77 -1.95
C ASP A 112 -2.39 -5.18 -0.62
N GLY A 113 -2.25 -4.24 0.32
CA GLY A 113 -1.61 -4.50 1.60
C GLY A 113 -2.28 -5.62 2.41
N ARG A 114 -3.62 -5.64 2.49
CA ARG A 114 -4.36 -6.72 3.17
C ARG A 114 -4.22 -8.05 2.44
N GLY A 115 -4.31 -8.05 1.11
CA GLY A 115 -4.09 -9.25 0.30
C GLY A 115 -2.70 -9.83 0.48
N MET A 116 -1.67 -8.97 0.62
CA MET A 116 -0.30 -9.37 0.88
C MET A 116 -0.12 -10.01 2.26
N VAL A 117 -0.67 -9.37 3.30
CA VAL A 117 -0.65 -9.93 4.68
C VAL A 117 -1.40 -11.26 4.72
N ALA A 118 -2.56 -11.37 4.08
CA ALA A 118 -3.31 -12.63 4.03
C ALA A 118 -2.54 -13.75 3.33
N ALA A 119 -1.89 -13.44 2.18
CA ALA A 119 -1.07 -14.41 1.46
C ALA A 119 0.16 -14.84 2.28
N ALA A 120 0.78 -13.93 3.01
CA ALA A 120 1.88 -14.23 3.92
C ALA A 120 1.43 -15.15 5.08
N ALA A 121 0.28 -14.85 5.72
CA ALA A 121 -0.30 -15.67 6.77
C ALA A 121 -0.69 -17.07 6.30
N GLU A 122 -1.23 -17.18 5.09
CA GLU A 122 -1.53 -18.48 4.46
C GLU A 122 -0.25 -19.30 4.25
N ALA A 123 0.78 -18.67 3.68
CA ALA A 123 2.06 -19.32 3.44
C ALA A 123 2.76 -19.74 4.75
N ALA A 124 2.70 -18.90 5.79
CA ALA A 124 3.25 -19.22 7.11
C ALA A 124 2.56 -20.44 7.76
N ARG A 125 1.23 -20.52 7.66
CA ARG A 125 0.47 -21.68 8.14
C ARG A 125 0.81 -22.96 7.38
N GLU A 126 0.92 -22.88 6.06
CA GLU A 126 1.27 -24.05 5.23
C GLU A 126 2.70 -24.52 5.46
N SER A 127 3.65 -23.60 5.71
CA SER A 127 5.05 -23.93 5.93
C SER A 127 5.31 -24.64 7.26
N GLY A 128 4.43 -24.51 8.25
CA GLY A 128 4.48 -25.23 9.53
C GLY A 128 3.96 -26.68 9.47
N VAL A 129 3.41 -27.12 8.34
CA VAL A 129 2.90 -28.49 8.16
C VAL A 129 3.98 -29.36 7.50
N PRO A 130 4.30 -30.58 8.02
CA PRO A 130 5.26 -31.48 7.38
C PRO A 130 4.94 -31.72 5.90
N VAL A 131 5.94 -31.66 5.04
CA VAL A 131 5.81 -31.76 3.57
C VAL A 131 5.05 -33.02 3.12
N ALA A 132 5.14 -34.12 3.87
CA ALA A 132 4.41 -35.35 3.59
C ALA A 132 2.88 -35.24 3.66
N VAL A 133 2.36 -34.30 4.50
CA VAL A 133 0.92 -34.02 4.63
C VAL A 133 0.46 -32.96 3.62
N ALA A 134 1.38 -32.11 3.18
CA ALA A 134 1.08 -31.05 2.20
C ALA A 134 0.95 -31.60 0.75
N ALA A 135 1.61 -32.72 0.45
CA ALA A 135 1.55 -33.35 -0.86
C ALA A 135 0.17 -33.97 -1.19
N ASP A 136 -0.62 -34.27 -0.17
CA ASP A 136 -1.97 -34.84 -0.33
C ASP A 136 -3.09 -33.82 -0.37
N ARG A 137 -2.74 -32.54 -0.09
CA ARG A 137 -3.65 -31.40 -0.34
C ARG A 137 -3.51 -30.99 -1.79
N THR A 138 -4.40 -31.54 -2.63
CA THR A 138 -4.68 -30.93 -3.93
C THR A 138 -4.78 -29.43 -3.75
N PRO A 139 -4.06 -28.60 -4.55
CA PRO A 139 -4.21 -27.17 -4.50
C PRO A 139 -5.70 -26.86 -4.61
N SER A 140 -6.25 -26.19 -3.62
CA SER A 140 -7.62 -25.71 -3.61
C SER A 140 -7.87 -25.11 -4.97
N SER A 141 -8.55 -25.87 -5.81
CA SER A 141 -9.01 -25.62 -7.18
C SER A 141 -8.65 -24.24 -7.80
N ALA A 142 -7.38 -23.80 -7.72
CA ALA A 142 -6.76 -23.08 -8.80
C ALA A 142 -6.75 -24.12 -9.90
N SER A 143 -7.92 -24.26 -10.57
CA SER A 143 -8.16 -25.09 -11.71
C SER A 143 -6.85 -25.17 -12.48
N SER A 144 -6.43 -26.39 -12.79
CA SER A 144 -5.57 -26.69 -13.92
C SER A 144 -6.23 -26.03 -15.14
N GLU A 145 -6.15 -24.70 -15.25
CA GLU A 145 -6.43 -23.98 -16.46
C GLU A 145 -5.33 -24.35 -17.43
N SER A 146 -5.55 -25.55 -17.97
CA SER A 146 -4.96 -26.04 -19.18
C SER A 146 -4.82 -24.86 -20.12
N PHE A 147 -3.65 -24.68 -20.70
CA PHE A 147 -3.30 -23.75 -21.75
C PHE A 147 -4.53 -23.49 -22.64
N VAL A 148 -5.24 -22.38 -22.39
CA VAL A 148 -6.48 -22.05 -23.10
C VAL A 148 -6.09 -21.83 -24.56
N PRO A 149 -6.62 -22.60 -25.52
CA PRO A 149 -6.27 -22.45 -26.92
C PRO A 149 -6.47 -21.00 -27.37
N LEU A 150 -5.50 -20.45 -28.11
CA LEU A 150 -5.48 -19.06 -28.60
C LEU A 150 -6.83 -18.58 -29.14
N ARG A 151 -7.59 -19.47 -29.78
CA ARG A 151 -8.92 -19.17 -30.32
C ARG A 151 -9.96 -18.92 -29.22
N ARG A 152 -9.97 -19.70 -28.16
CA ARG A 152 -10.89 -19.48 -27.00
C ARG A 152 -10.53 -18.21 -26.26
N ARG A 153 -9.24 -17.90 -26.16
CA ARG A 153 -8.76 -16.69 -25.56
C ARG A 153 -9.18 -15.45 -26.34
N ARG A 154 -9.05 -15.45 -27.69
CA ARG A 154 -9.51 -14.33 -28.52
C ARG A 154 -11.02 -14.09 -28.40
N LEU A 155 -11.82 -15.12 -28.27
CA LEU A 155 -13.27 -14.99 -28.05
C LEU A 155 -13.58 -14.39 -26.67
N ALA A 156 -12.86 -14.81 -25.64
CA ALA A 156 -13.00 -14.24 -24.30
C ALA A 156 -12.58 -12.74 -24.26
N ASP A 157 -11.45 -12.41 -24.89
CA ASP A 157 -10.98 -11.03 -25.03
C ASP A 157 -11.99 -10.17 -25.81
N ALA A 158 -12.57 -10.69 -26.90
CA ALA A 158 -13.59 -10.00 -27.68
C ALA A 158 -14.87 -9.75 -26.85
N ALA A 159 -15.29 -10.74 -26.08
CA ALA A 159 -16.43 -10.61 -25.17
C ALA A 159 -16.15 -9.56 -24.07
N ASP A 160 -14.95 -9.55 -23.50
CA ASP A 160 -14.55 -8.53 -22.52
C ASP A 160 -14.50 -7.13 -23.17
N ALA A 161 -13.95 -6.98 -24.37
CA ALA A 161 -13.93 -5.70 -25.08
C ALA A 161 -15.34 -5.13 -25.29
N VAL A 162 -16.32 -5.96 -25.67
CA VAL A 162 -17.72 -5.57 -25.78
C VAL A 162 -18.30 -5.16 -24.42
N ALA A 163 -17.99 -5.93 -23.37
CA ALA A 163 -18.40 -5.60 -22.01
C ALA A 163 -17.80 -4.26 -21.53
N GLN A 164 -16.52 -4.00 -21.82
CA GLN A 164 -15.87 -2.72 -21.50
C GLN A 164 -16.49 -1.55 -22.29
N ALA A 165 -16.80 -1.74 -23.58
CA ALA A 165 -17.49 -0.72 -24.37
C ALA A 165 -18.88 -0.38 -23.77
N GLY A 166 -19.64 -1.40 -23.37
CA GLY A 166 -20.91 -1.22 -22.65
C GLY A 166 -20.71 -0.49 -21.31
N ALA A 167 -19.65 -0.84 -20.57
CA ALA A 167 -19.32 -0.19 -19.32
C ALA A 167 -18.90 1.29 -19.49
N VAL A 168 -18.25 1.65 -20.61
CA VAL A 168 -17.96 3.06 -20.97
C VAL A 168 -19.25 3.83 -21.16
N VAL A 169 -20.19 3.33 -21.96
CA VAL A 169 -21.49 3.98 -22.20
C VAL A 169 -22.26 4.16 -20.89
N ALA A 170 -22.38 3.09 -20.10
CA ALA A 170 -23.03 3.15 -18.78
C ALA A 170 -22.31 4.12 -17.83
N GLY A 171 -20.99 4.16 -17.90
CA GLY A 171 -20.13 5.07 -17.11
C GLY A 171 -20.38 6.54 -17.47
N ILE A 172 -20.47 6.87 -18.74
CA ILE A 172 -20.80 8.23 -19.22
C ILE A 172 -22.17 8.67 -18.70
N VAL A 173 -23.19 7.81 -18.85
CA VAL A 173 -24.54 8.11 -18.37
C VAL A 173 -24.55 8.36 -16.86
N ARG A 174 -23.86 7.52 -16.08
CA ARG A 174 -23.74 7.68 -14.63
C ARG A 174 -22.95 8.94 -14.27
N ALA A 175 -21.85 9.22 -14.96
CA ALA A 175 -21.06 10.43 -14.72
C ALA A 175 -21.87 11.70 -14.97
N VAL A 176 -22.70 11.74 -16.02
CA VAL A 176 -23.60 12.86 -16.30
C VAL A 176 -24.69 12.97 -15.25
N ALA A 177 -25.30 11.85 -14.83
CA ALA A 177 -26.32 11.83 -13.79
C ALA A 177 -25.77 12.30 -12.43
N GLU A 178 -24.60 11.81 -12.05
CA GLU A 178 -23.90 12.24 -10.84
C GLU A 178 -23.51 13.72 -10.91
N ARG A 179 -23.04 14.21 -12.04
CA ARG A 179 -22.70 15.63 -12.22
C ARG A 179 -23.93 16.53 -12.07
N ARG A 180 -25.13 16.08 -12.47
CA ARG A 180 -26.38 16.79 -12.23
C ARG A 180 -26.83 16.76 -10.77
N LYS A 181 -26.45 15.70 -10.02
CA LYS A 181 -26.69 15.58 -8.59
C LYS A 181 -25.57 16.20 -7.74
N ALA A 182 -24.44 16.52 -8.35
CA ALA A 182 -23.20 16.93 -7.71
C ALA A 182 -23.18 18.35 -7.11
N SER A 183 -24.34 18.99 -6.94
CA SER A 183 -24.47 20.14 -6.02
C SER A 183 -24.14 19.81 -4.56
N GLY A 184 -23.67 18.60 -4.26
CA GLY A 184 -23.33 18.11 -2.92
C GLY A 184 -21.94 17.48 -2.75
N LEU A 185 -21.04 17.52 -3.75
CA LEU A 185 -19.64 17.20 -3.53
C LEU A 185 -18.97 18.47 -2.98
N GLU A 186 -18.46 18.42 -1.77
CA GLU A 186 -17.62 19.49 -1.24
C GLU A 186 -16.50 19.78 -2.23
N PRO A 187 -16.38 21.02 -2.71
CA PRO A 187 -15.28 21.40 -3.57
C PRO A 187 -13.97 21.21 -2.78
N ASP A 188 -12.90 20.86 -3.47
CA ASP A 188 -11.57 20.80 -2.86
C ASP A 188 -11.23 22.20 -2.32
N PRO A 189 -11.14 22.39 -0.98
CA PRO A 189 -10.96 23.71 -0.37
C PRO A 189 -9.53 24.24 -0.53
N ARG A 190 -8.61 23.40 -1.04
CA ARG A 190 -7.20 23.80 -1.19
C ARG A 190 -7.03 24.86 -2.26
N PRO A 191 -6.10 25.80 -2.05
CA PRO A 191 -5.71 26.74 -3.09
C PRO A 191 -5.14 25.99 -4.31
N GLU A 192 -5.24 26.62 -5.47
CA GLU A 192 -4.59 26.10 -6.67
C GLU A 192 -3.07 26.19 -6.49
N ARG A 193 -2.40 25.05 -6.59
CA ARG A 193 -0.95 25.02 -6.49
C ARG A 193 -0.34 25.34 -7.84
N PRO A 194 0.81 26.04 -7.86
CA PRO A 194 1.56 26.19 -9.10
C PRO A 194 1.94 24.80 -9.65
N PRO A 195 2.17 24.70 -10.96
CA PRO A 195 2.74 23.48 -11.54
C PRO A 195 3.98 23.07 -10.76
N LEU A 196 4.14 21.78 -10.52
CA LEU A 196 5.32 21.26 -9.84
C LEU A 196 6.57 21.68 -10.64
N ALA A 197 7.42 22.48 -10.01
CA ALA A 197 8.72 22.84 -10.57
C ALA A 197 9.63 21.60 -10.58
N GLU A 198 10.62 21.59 -11.49
CA GLU A 198 11.72 20.65 -11.38
C GLU A 198 12.42 20.86 -10.03
N ARG A 199 12.62 19.76 -9.32
CA ARG A 199 13.28 19.77 -8.02
C ARG A 199 14.79 19.71 -8.18
N SER A 200 15.50 19.85 -7.08
CA SER A 200 16.95 19.65 -7.06
C SER A 200 17.33 18.29 -7.65
N PRO A 201 18.37 18.23 -8.50
CA PRO A 201 18.92 16.92 -8.95
C PRO A 201 19.39 16.02 -7.79
N ALA A 202 19.59 16.59 -6.60
CA ALA A 202 19.93 15.88 -5.38
C ALA A 202 18.69 15.41 -4.61
N ALA A 203 17.47 15.70 -5.06
CA ALA A 203 16.23 15.29 -4.41
C ALA A 203 16.18 13.77 -4.20
N LYS A 204 15.76 13.34 -3.02
CA LYS A 204 15.60 11.94 -2.65
C LYS A 204 14.28 11.73 -1.94
N PHE A 205 13.73 10.56 -2.08
CA PHE A 205 12.68 10.10 -1.18
C PHE A 205 13.28 9.82 0.20
N THR A 206 12.59 10.25 1.23
CA THR A 206 13.03 10.11 2.61
C THR A 206 12.12 9.17 3.39
N TRP A 207 12.70 8.46 4.34
CA TRP A 207 12.05 7.38 5.04
C TRP A 207 12.20 7.52 6.55
N ALA A 208 11.12 7.22 7.26
CA ALA A 208 11.13 7.03 8.70
C ALA A 208 10.13 5.93 9.07
N THR A 209 10.53 5.03 9.94
CA THR A 209 9.68 3.96 10.44
C THR A 209 9.58 4.07 11.95
N ALA A 210 8.37 4.04 12.49
CA ALA A 210 8.09 4.09 13.92
C ALA A 210 7.41 2.81 14.40
N SER A 211 7.72 2.42 15.62
CA SER A 211 7.06 1.34 16.34
C SER A 211 6.63 1.82 17.71
N ILE A 212 5.37 1.58 18.08
CA ILE A 212 4.72 2.06 19.31
C ILE A 212 4.00 0.89 19.98
N PRO A 213 4.01 0.73 21.32
CA PRO A 213 3.20 -0.27 21.99
C PRO A 213 1.72 -0.09 21.67
N ALA A 214 1.03 -1.18 21.31
CA ALA A 214 -0.36 -1.12 20.85
C ALA A 214 -1.31 -0.56 21.91
N GLY A 215 -1.06 -0.87 23.19
CA GLY A 215 -1.86 -0.34 24.31
C GLY A 215 -1.75 1.17 24.49
N ASP A 216 -0.54 1.73 24.32
CA ASP A 216 -0.33 3.18 24.40
C ASP A 216 -0.99 3.91 23.21
N TRP A 217 -0.91 3.33 22.02
CA TRP A 217 -1.60 3.85 20.86
C TRP A 217 -3.12 3.96 21.07
N ASP A 218 -3.74 2.91 21.61
CA ASP A 218 -5.18 2.88 21.87
C ASP A 218 -5.59 3.82 23.01
N ARG A 219 -4.78 3.87 24.05
CA ARG A 219 -4.98 4.78 25.20
C ARG A 219 -5.01 6.22 24.72
N VAL A 220 -3.96 6.67 24.04
CA VAL A 220 -3.83 8.05 23.52
C VAL A 220 -4.96 8.37 22.55
N ALA A 221 -5.27 7.47 21.60
CA ALA A 221 -6.39 7.68 20.68
C ALA A 221 -7.70 7.91 21.41
N THR A 222 -7.96 7.16 22.49
CA THR A 222 -9.21 7.22 23.29
C THR A 222 -9.23 8.49 24.15
N GLU A 223 -8.15 8.82 24.85
CA GLU A 223 -8.02 10.00 25.69
C GLU A 223 -8.26 11.29 24.92
N HIS A 224 -7.85 11.34 23.64
CA HIS A 224 -8.07 12.48 22.74
C HIS A 224 -9.40 12.41 21.95
N GLY A 225 -10.37 11.55 22.33
CA GLY A 225 -11.70 11.46 21.72
C GLY A 225 -11.73 10.84 20.32
N GLY A 226 -10.63 10.20 19.90
CA GLY A 226 -10.47 9.61 18.58
C GLY A 226 -10.62 8.09 18.51
N THR A 227 -9.99 7.54 17.51
CA THR A 227 -9.81 6.12 17.25
C THR A 227 -8.36 5.88 16.81
N PRO A 228 -7.83 4.63 16.87
CA PRO A 228 -6.50 4.33 16.35
C PRO A 228 -6.24 4.86 14.94
N ASN A 229 -7.25 4.83 14.07
CA ASN A 229 -7.12 5.35 12.71
C ASN A 229 -7.10 6.89 12.65
N THR A 230 -7.87 7.58 13.49
CA THR A 230 -7.84 9.05 13.54
C THR A 230 -6.56 9.58 14.15
N LEU A 231 -5.98 8.90 15.13
CA LEU A 231 -4.66 9.20 15.65
C LEU A 231 -3.59 9.04 14.57
N PHE A 232 -3.64 7.97 13.76
CA PHE A 232 -2.70 7.79 12.64
C PHE A 232 -2.81 8.91 11.62
N ILE A 233 -4.03 9.33 11.27
CA ILE A 233 -4.26 10.48 10.38
C ILE A 233 -3.69 11.75 11.01
N ALA A 234 -3.89 11.98 12.31
CA ALA A 234 -3.39 13.14 13.02
C ALA A 234 -1.86 13.19 13.00
N VAL A 235 -1.19 12.12 13.43
CA VAL A 235 0.28 12.02 13.45
C VAL A 235 0.88 12.27 12.07
N VAL A 236 0.39 11.62 11.01
CA VAL A 236 0.95 11.78 9.66
C VAL A 236 0.65 13.17 9.09
N SER A 237 -0.53 13.74 9.38
CA SER A 237 -0.86 15.09 8.95
C SER A 237 -0.12 16.16 9.77
N GLY A 238 0.20 15.88 11.03
CA GLY A 238 1.03 16.71 11.90
C GLY A 238 2.42 16.92 11.31
N LEU A 239 3.00 15.91 10.64
CA LEU A 239 4.27 16.07 9.92
C LEU A 239 4.20 17.13 8.82
N LEU A 240 3.08 17.25 8.11
CA LEU A 240 2.88 18.31 7.11
C LEU A 240 2.75 19.69 7.76
N ARG A 241 2.23 19.78 8.99
CA ARG A 241 2.14 21.00 9.77
C ARG A 241 3.53 21.42 10.28
N SER A 242 4.20 20.50 10.98
CA SER A 242 5.49 20.77 11.64
C SER A 242 6.64 20.98 10.66
N SER A 243 6.57 20.41 9.46
CA SER A 243 7.53 20.70 8.39
C SER A 243 7.33 22.05 7.71
N GLY A 244 6.25 22.78 8.02
CA GLY A 244 5.90 24.04 7.37
C GLY A 244 5.29 23.88 5.97
N ARG A 245 5.18 22.67 5.45
CA ARG A 245 4.59 22.41 4.13
C ARG A 245 3.12 22.81 4.04
N SER A 246 2.38 22.59 5.09
CA SER A 246 0.96 22.94 5.19
C SER A 246 0.69 23.61 6.54
N PRO A 247 0.97 24.89 6.70
CA PRO A 247 0.74 25.61 7.95
C PRO A 247 -0.70 25.49 8.45
N LEU A 248 -0.90 25.68 9.76
CA LEU A 248 -2.24 25.66 10.36
C LEU A 248 -3.16 26.65 9.63
N GLY A 249 -4.43 26.32 9.43
CA GLY A 249 -5.37 27.08 8.62
C GLY A 249 -5.28 26.77 7.10
N THR A 250 -4.22 26.10 6.64
CA THR A 250 -4.14 25.63 5.25
C THR A 250 -4.82 24.25 5.14
N PRO A 251 -5.81 24.07 4.26
CA PRO A 251 -6.46 22.77 4.10
C PRO A 251 -5.50 21.67 3.65
N ILE A 252 -5.51 20.53 4.34
CA ILE A 252 -4.81 19.30 3.96
C ILE A 252 -5.83 18.33 3.40
N LYS A 253 -5.55 17.74 2.24
CA LYS A 253 -6.32 16.64 1.68
C LYS A 253 -5.63 15.32 2.01
N VAL A 254 -6.29 14.50 2.79
CA VAL A 254 -5.83 13.15 3.14
C VAL A 254 -6.57 12.13 2.28
N GLY A 255 -5.83 11.32 1.56
CA GLY A 255 -6.35 10.14 0.85
C GLY A 255 -6.30 8.91 1.75
N VAL A 256 -7.45 8.34 2.07
CA VAL A 256 -7.54 7.13 2.91
C VAL A 256 -8.02 5.96 2.06
N PRO A 257 -7.16 4.95 1.81
CA PRO A 257 -7.58 3.69 1.20
C PRO A 257 -8.55 2.93 2.11
N VAL A 258 -9.60 2.37 1.53
CA VAL A 258 -10.64 1.62 2.23
C VAL A 258 -10.79 0.25 1.60
N ASP A 259 -10.71 -0.80 2.40
CA ASP A 259 -10.97 -2.17 1.96
C ASP A 259 -12.45 -2.33 1.56
N ARG A 260 -12.66 -2.98 0.43
CA ARG A 260 -13.99 -3.24 -0.15
C ARG A 260 -14.31 -4.73 -0.22
N ARG A 261 -13.57 -5.55 0.52
CA ARG A 261 -13.92 -6.97 0.63
C ARG A 261 -15.21 -7.13 1.41
N ALA A 262 -16.04 -8.07 0.96
CA ALA A 262 -17.35 -8.33 1.57
C ALA A 262 -17.27 -9.19 2.85
N GLY A 263 -16.09 -9.69 3.21
CA GLY A 263 -15.83 -10.56 4.36
C GLY A 263 -14.56 -11.36 4.15
N GLU A 264 -14.28 -12.29 5.05
CA GLU A 264 -13.07 -13.13 5.04
C GLU A 264 -13.00 -14.07 3.83
N GLU A 265 -14.15 -14.49 3.30
CA GLU A 265 -14.23 -15.35 2.10
C GLU A 265 -13.97 -14.59 0.78
N ASP A 266 -13.88 -13.26 0.82
CA ASP A 266 -13.61 -12.44 -0.36
C ASP A 266 -12.13 -12.53 -0.76
N ASN A 267 -11.84 -13.42 -1.68
CA ASN A 267 -10.49 -13.75 -2.14
C ASN A 267 -9.90 -12.76 -3.16
N ARG A 268 -10.52 -11.59 -3.37
CA ARG A 268 -9.92 -10.57 -4.23
C ARG A 268 -8.57 -10.13 -3.69
N THR A 269 -7.54 -10.20 -4.52
CA THR A 269 -6.19 -9.83 -4.14
C THR A 269 -6.00 -8.30 -4.06
N ASN A 270 -6.81 -7.55 -4.80
CA ASN A 270 -6.83 -6.09 -4.77
C ASN A 270 -8.28 -5.58 -4.76
N ALA A 271 -8.71 -5.01 -3.64
CA ALA A 271 -10.09 -4.59 -3.40
C ALA A 271 -10.17 -3.26 -2.65
N ILE A 272 -9.45 -2.25 -3.15
CA ILE A 272 -9.36 -0.94 -2.50
C ILE A 272 -10.26 0.09 -3.18
N ALA A 273 -10.94 0.91 -2.36
CA ALA A 273 -11.47 2.21 -2.75
C ALA A 273 -10.72 3.30 -1.97
N GLY A 274 -10.78 4.55 -2.43
CA GLY A 274 -10.23 5.69 -1.73
C GLY A 274 -11.32 6.66 -1.32
N VAL A 275 -11.18 7.28 -0.15
CA VAL A 275 -11.92 8.46 0.26
C VAL A 275 -10.97 9.62 0.48
N SER A 276 -11.46 10.84 0.29
CA SER A 276 -10.73 12.06 0.65
C SER A 276 -11.32 12.64 1.93
N VAL A 277 -10.44 12.98 2.87
CA VAL A 277 -10.75 13.71 4.10
C VAL A 277 -10.03 15.06 4.02
N TYR A 278 -10.71 16.14 4.35
CA TYR A 278 -10.12 17.48 4.38
C TYR A 278 -9.98 17.94 5.83
N LEU A 279 -8.79 18.42 6.17
CA LEU A 279 -8.44 18.91 7.49
C LEU A 279 -7.96 20.36 7.34
N THR A 280 -8.61 21.34 7.99
CA THR A 280 -8.27 22.76 7.87
C THR A 280 -7.53 23.28 9.10
N ASP A 281 -8.14 23.13 10.26
CA ASP A 281 -7.62 23.65 11.54
C ASP A 281 -6.94 22.56 12.37
N GLU A 282 -6.98 21.32 11.89
CA GLU A 282 -6.44 20.14 12.55
C GLU A 282 -5.38 19.45 11.66
N PRO A 283 -4.55 18.57 12.21
CA PRO A 283 -4.38 18.33 13.64
C PRO A 283 -3.57 19.44 14.32
N VAL A 284 -3.80 19.59 15.61
CA VAL A 284 -2.82 20.16 16.55
C VAL A 284 -2.23 18.97 17.29
N SER A 285 -0.91 18.81 17.28
CA SER A 285 -0.23 17.68 17.92
C SER A 285 -0.58 17.63 19.41
N GLY A 286 -0.92 16.45 19.93
CA GLY A 286 -1.45 16.29 21.29
C GLY A 286 -2.85 16.88 21.53
N GLY A 287 -3.58 17.28 20.47
CA GLY A 287 -4.90 17.91 20.58
C GLY A 287 -6.07 16.95 20.44
N ASP A 288 -7.29 17.53 20.33
CA ASP A 288 -8.53 16.78 20.18
C ASP A 288 -8.67 16.12 18.79
N LEU A 289 -9.11 14.88 18.76
CA LEU A 289 -9.31 14.07 17.53
C LEU A 289 -10.76 14.03 17.04
N THR A 290 -11.70 14.66 17.78
CA THR A 290 -13.13 14.54 17.46
C THR A 290 -13.48 15.13 16.10
N GLY A 291 -12.82 16.21 15.67
CA GLY A 291 -12.99 16.83 14.36
C GLY A 291 -12.53 15.91 13.24
N ILE A 292 -11.33 15.31 13.36
CA ILE A 292 -10.81 14.33 12.38
C ILE A 292 -11.73 13.12 12.32
N ARG A 293 -12.23 12.64 13.48
CA ARG A 293 -13.17 11.54 13.54
C ARG A 293 -14.49 11.85 12.80
N ALA A 294 -15.03 13.05 12.98
CA ALA A 294 -16.24 13.50 12.30
C ALA A 294 -16.02 13.58 10.77
N ALA A 295 -14.91 14.15 10.33
CA ALA A 295 -14.55 14.24 8.92
C ALA A 295 -14.38 12.85 8.25
N CYS A 296 -13.71 11.92 8.93
CA CYS A 296 -13.58 10.54 8.48
C CYS A 296 -14.95 9.84 8.38
N LYS A 297 -15.79 9.97 9.41
CA LYS A 297 -17.15 9.39 9.41
C LYS A 297 -17.96 9.92 8.23
N ALA A 298 -17.95 11.21 7.99
CA ALA A 298 -18.64 11.81 6.86
C ALA A 298 -18.14 11.27 5.51
N ALA A 299 -16.81 11.11 5.34
CA ALA A 299 -16.21 10.56 4.14
C ALA A 299 -16.60 9.08 3.92
N PHE A 300 -16.61 8.26 4.97
CA PHE A 300 -17.00 6.85 4.88
C PHE A 300 -18.50 6.67 4.62
N VAL A 301 -19.36 7.51 5.20
CA VAL A 301 -20.79 7.52 4.89
C VAL A 301 -21.03 7.84 3.42
N ARG A 302 -20.38 8.87 2.88
CA ARG A 302 -20.46 9.19 1.44
C ARG A 302 -20.05 8.00 0.56
N LEU A 303 -18.99 7.27 0.95
CA LEU A 303 -18.55 6.08 0.21
C LEU A 303 -19.58 4.95 0.28
N SER A 304 -20.20 4.71 1.45
CA SER A 304 -21.21 3.65 1.64
C SER A 304 -22.50 3.95 0.88
N GLU A 305 -22.88 5.22 0.76
CA GLU A 305 -24.00 5.68 -0.07
C GLU A 305 -23.72 5.61 -1.58
N GLY A 306 -22.54 5.14 -1.96
CA GLY A 306 -22.15 5.02 -3.37
C GLY A 306 -21.85 6.35 -4.06
N ARG A 307 -21.78 7.45 -3.31
CA ARG A 307 -21.40 8.77 -3.85
C ARG A 307 -19.95 8.75 -4.26
N ARG A 308 -19.71 8.80 -5.56
CA ARG A 308 -18.35 8.77 -6.15
C ARG A 308 -18.17 9.98 -7.05
N ALA A 309 -16.92 10.44 -7.13
CA ALA A 309 -16.59 11.46 -8.10
C ALA A 309 -16.95 11.01 -9.53
N PRO A 310 -17.56 11.86 -10.34
CA PRO A 310 -18.07 11.46 -11.68
C PRO A 310 -17.02 10.80 -12.57
N HIS A 311 -15.75 11.21 -12.47
CA HIS A 311 -14.64 10.62 -13.25
C HIS A 311 -14.37 9.14 -12.93
N ILE A 312 -14.75 8.65 -11.75
CA ILE A 312 -14.56 7.23 -11.39
C ILE A 312 -15.40 6.31 -12.30
N HIS A 313 -16.55 6.78 -12.73
CA HIS A 313 -17.42 6.04 -13.67
C HIS A 313 -16.81 5.91 -15.07
N LEU A 314 -15.82 6.75 -15.39
CA LEU A 314 -15.14 6.74 -16.69
C LEU A 314 -13.90 5.82 -16.72
N ARG A 315 -13.60 5.11 -15.63
CA ARG A 315 -12.46 4.17 -15.57
C ARG A 315 -12.41 3.17 -16.74
N PRO A 316 -13.54 2.58 -17.21
CA PRO A 316 -13.49 1.67 -18.36
C PRO A 316 -12.94 2.31 -19.65
N LEU A 317 -13.03 3.64 -19.77
CA LEU A 317 -12.46 4.36 -20.90
C LEU A 317 -10.94 4.20 -21.00
N ALA A 318 -10.26 3.92 -19.88
CA ALA A 318 -8.82 3.69 -19.86
C ALA A 318 -8.37 2.53 -20.77
N TRP A 319 -9.20 1.55 -21.01
CA TRP A 319 -8.90 0.42 -21.90
C TRP A 319 -8.95 0.77 -23.38
N PHE A 320 -9.55 1.91 -23.72
CA PHE A 320 -9.68 2.44 -25.08
C PHE A 320 -8.80 3.64 -25.36
N LEU A 321 -8.01 4.11 -24.41
CA LEU A 321 -7.14 5.26 -24.59
C LEU A 321 -5.66 4.83 -24.67
N PRO A 322 -4.89 5.44 -25.56
CA PRO A 322 -3.43 5.24 -25.57
C PRO A 322 -2.82 5.63 -24.22
N PRO A 323 -1.75 4.94 -23.76
CA PRO A 323 -1.07 5.27 -22.51
C PRO A 323 -0.65 6.73 -22.38
N SER A 324 -0.22 7.35 -23.49
CA SER A 324 0.15 8.77 -23.53
C SER A 324 -1.01 9.73 -23.23
N VAL A 325 -2.22 9.38 -23.62
CA VAL A 325 -3.44 10.15 -23.31
C VAL A 325 -3.85 9.93 -21.86
N LEU A 326 -3.78 8.67 -21.38
CA LEU A 326 -4.05 8.36 -19.96
C LEU A 326 -3.11 9.11 -19.04
N ILE A 327 -1.81 9.12 -19.35
CA ILE A 327 -0.80 9.86 -18.59
C ILE A 327 -1.13 11.36 -18.55
N LYS A 328 -1.57 11.95 -19.66
CA LYS A 328 -1.98 13.36 -19.71
C LYS A 328 -3.24 13.62 -18.90
N LEU A 329 -4.25 12.73 -18.98
CA LEU A 329 -5.49 12.87 -18.22
C LEU A 329 -5.26 12.71 -16.71
N VAL A 330 -4.44 11.76 -16.30
CA VAL A 330 -4.07 11.58 -14.89
C VAL A 330 -3.12 12.68 -14.41
N GLY A 331 -2.16 13.08 -15.25
CA GLY A 331 -1.18 14.12 -14.92
C GLY A 331 -1.73 15.55 -14.98
N GLY A 332 -2.70 15.83 -15.86
CA GLY A 332 -3.34 17.16 -15.96
C GLY A 332 -4.20 17.55 -14.74
N GLY A 333 -4.55 16.58 -13.89
CA GLY A 333 -5.22 16.80 -12.61
C GLY A 333 -4.27 16.91 -11.41
N ALA A 334 -2.96 16.86 -11.63
CA ALA A 334 -1.96 16.73 -10.56
C ALA A 334 -1.94 17.94 -9.58
N GLY A 335 -2.36 19.13 -10.00
CA GLY A 335 -2.38 20.31 -9.14
C GLY A 335 -3.43 20.28 -8.02
N LYS A 336 -4.65 19.82 -8.32
CA LYS A 336 -5.77 19.77 -7.35
C LYS A 336 -6.24 18.35 -6.99
N GLY A 337 -6.01 17.38 -7.85
CA GLY A 337 -6.58 16.03 -7.71
C GLY A 337 -5.92 15.17 -6.64
N MET A 338 -4.61 15.27 -6.47
CA MET A 338 -3.83 14.39 -5.60
C MET A 338 -3.91 14.81 -4.12
N PRO A 339 -3.93 13.85 -3.19
CA PRO A 339 -3.87 14.16 -1.77
C PRO A 339 -2.47 14.64 -1.35
N ASP A 340 -2.42 15.43 -0.26
CA ASP A 340 -1.19 15.86 0.40
C ASP A 340 -0.58 14.73 1.24
N ALA A 341 -1.43 13.86 1.77
CA ALA A 341 -1.04 12.65 2.44
C ALA A 341 -1.86 11.47 1.93
N VAL A 342 -1.23 10.33 1.68
CA VAL A 342 -1.90 9.04 1.50
C VAL A 342 -1.63 8.20 2.73
N ILE A 343 -2.69 7.88 3.48
CA ILE A 343 -2.59 7.23 4.79
C ILE A 343 -3.32 5.89 4.72
N SER A 344 -2.53 4.82 4.63
CA SER A 344 -3.00 3.44 4.47
C SER A 344 -2.93 2.69 5.79
N ASN A 345 -4.06 2.44 6.41
CA ASN A 345 -4.15 1.62 7.61
C ASN A 345 -4.60 0.20 7.25
N ILE A 346 -3.70 -0.78 7.37
CA ILE A 346 -4.02 -2.18 7.11
C ILE A 346 -4.82 -2.76 8.29
N GLY A 347 -4.68 -2.17 9.47
CA GLY A 347 -5.31 -2.63 10.70
C GLY A 347 -4.55 -3.76 11.37
N GLU A 348 -5.26 -4.49 12.20
CA GLU A 348 -4.71 -5.62 12.93
C GLU A 348 -4.48 -6.81 11.99
N VAL A 349 -3.30 -7.38 12.10
CA VAL A 349 -2.92 -8.60 11.38
C VAL A 349 -3.19 -9.82 12.25
N THR A 350 -3.48 -10.95 11.61
CA THR A 350 -3.67 -12.19 12.35
C THR A 350 -2.34 -12.65 12.98
N PRO A 351 -2.37 -13.35 14.12
CA PRO A 351 -1.15 -13.84 14.76
C PRO A 351 -0.26 -14.67 13.80
N GLU A 352 -0.87 -15.41 12.89
CA GLU A 352 -0.17 -16.24 11.90
C GLU A 352 0.68 -15.38 10.96
N ALA A 353 0.28 -14.15 10.67
CA ALA A 353 1.07 -13.23 9.84
C ALA A 353 2.37 -12.78 10.51
N THR A 354 2.45 -12.85 11.85
CA THR A 354 3.64 -12.49 12.64
C THR A 354 4.55 -13.67 12.92
N VAL A 355 4.11 -14.90 12.61
CA VAL A 355 4.84 -16.12 12.93
C VAL A 355 5.32 -16.78 11.65
N VAL A 356 6.61 -16.98 11.51
CA VAL A 356 7.23 -17.76 10.42
C VAL A 356 7.83 -19.02 11.02
N VAL A 357 7.20 -20.17 10.70
CA VAL A 357 7.61 -21.51 11.16
C VAL A 357 7.94 -21.57 12.66
N GLY A 358 7.00 -21.12 13.49
CA GLY A 358 7.10 -21.15 14.96
C GLY A 358 7.96 -20.05 15.57
N ARG A 359 8.56 -19.16 14.78
CA ARG A 359 9.28 -17.96 15.25
C ARG A 359 8.40 -16.74 15.13
N THR A 360 8.21 -16.01 16.21
CA THR A 360 7.43 -14.76 16.22
C THR A 360 8.35 -13.59 15.89
N ALA A 361 7.95 -12.80 14.91
CA ALA A 361 8.67 -11.57 14.58
C ALA A 361 8.55 -10.55 15.72
N ARG A 362 9.66 -9.97 16.13
CA ARG A 362 9.69 -8.83 17.06
C ARG A 362 9.07 -7.59 16.46
N ARG A 363 9.28 -7.39 15.15
CA ARG A 363 8.75 -6.26 14.41
C ARG A 363 8.16 -6.73 13.07
N MET A 364 7.08 -6.10 12.68
CA MET A 364 6.47 -6.27 11.37
C MET A 364 6.11 -4.91 10.78
N VAL A 365 6.52 -4.67 9.55
CA VAL A 365 6.32 -3.38 8.87
C VAL A 365 5.80 -3.62 7.46
N LEU A 366 4.81 -2.82 7.05
CA LEU A 366 4.37 -2.72 5.66
C LEU A 366 4.71 -1.34 5.12
N ARG A 367 5.18 -1.31 3.88
CA ARG A 367 5.48 -0.08 3.15
C ARG A 367 5.38 -0.27 1.65
N GLY A 368 5.51 0.82 0.89
CA GLY A 368 5.50 0.73 -0.55
C GLY A 368 6.24 1.88 -1.23
N THR A 369 6.71 1.64 -2.45
CA THR A 369 7.35 2.67 -3.28
C THR A 369 6.98 2.51 -4.74
N THR A 370 7.15 3.56 -5.52
CA THR A 370 7.02 3.49 -6.98
C THR A 370 8.43 3.47 -7.58
N GLN A 371 8.84 2.30 -8.05
CA GLN A 371 10.15 2.14 -8.71
C GLN A 371 10.21 2.93 -10.02
N GLY A 372 11.41 3.37 -10.39
CA GLY A 372 11.68 4.10 -11.64
C GLY A 372 11.10 5.51 -11.69
N VAL A 373 10.65 6.05 -10.56
CA VAL A 373 10.28 7.46 -10.44
C VAL A 373 11.52 8.25 -10.05
N ASP A 374 11.84 9.25 -10.85
CA ASP A 374 12.90 10.21 -10.56
C ASP A 374 12.42 11.16 -9.45
N PRO A 375 13.06 11.18 -8.27
CA PRO A 375 12.69 12.12 -7.21
C PRO A 375 12.83 13.58 -7.59
N ALA A 376 13.72 13.91 -8.54
CA ALA A 376 13.91 15.27 -9.04
C ALA A 376 12.82 15.73 -10.00
N ALA A 377 12.09 14.81 -10.63
CA ALA A 377 10.98 15.14 -11.50
C ALA A 377 9.75 15.59 -10.67
N GLY A 378 9.01 16.55 -11.17
CA GLY A 378 7.73 16.97 -10.58
C GLY A 378 6.78 15.77 -10.45
N HIS A 379 6.32 15.47 -9.22
CA HIS A 379 5.55 14.25 -8.96
C HIS A 379 4.09 14.37 -9.36
N ARG A 380 3.62 13.33 -10.04
CA ARG A 380 2.21 13.17 -10.42
C ARG A 380 1.36 12.55 -9.32
N PHE A 381 1.99 12.01 -8.27
CA PHE A 381 1.33 11.32 -7.16
C PHE A 381 1.17 12.17 -5.90
N GLY A 382 1.29 13.49 -6.03
CA GLY A 382 1.41 14.40 -4.89
C GLY A 382 2.86 14.48 -4.42
N ASP A 383 3.14 15.48 -3.63
CA ASP A 383 4.47 15.84 -3.17
C ASP A 383 4.55 15.99 -1.64
N GLY A 384 3.60 15.39 -0.93
CA GLY A 384 3.56 15.38 0.52
C GLY A 384 4.15 14.09 1.10
N VAL A 385 3.31 13.28 1.72
CA VAL A 385 3.73 12.04 2.37
C VAL A 385 2.85 10.85 1.99
N GLN A 386 3.44 9.66 2.03
CA GLN A 386 2.69 8.40 2.01
C GLN A 386 3.04 7.61 3.27
N SER A 387 2.06 6.94 3.86
CA SER A 387 2.28 6.19 5.08
C SER A 387 1.44 4.92 5.13
N TRP A 388 2.02 3.87 5.71
CA TRP A 388 1.40 2.56 5.86
C TRP A 388 1.54 2.08 7.29
N LEU A 389 0.41 1.73 7.92
CA LEU A 389 0.34 1.20 9.27
C LEU A 389 -0.08 -0.26 9.26
N VAL A 390 0.61 -1.06 10.04
CA VAL A 390 0.24 -2.42 10.40
C VAL A 390 0.21 -2.54 11.93
N ARG A 391 -0.75 -3.29 12.45
CA ARG A 391 -0.89 -3.55 13.89
C ARG A 391 -0.76 -5.03 14.17
N THR A 392 0.09 -5.36 15.12
CA THR A 392 0.13 -6.66 15.81
C THR A 392 -0.54 -6.54 17.17
N PRO A 393 -0.81 -7.62 17.91
CA PRO A 393 -1.35 -7.54 19.27
C PRO A 393 -0.48 -6.70 20.23
N GLN A 394 0.84 -6.66 20.01
CA GLN A 394 1.80 -5.99 20.88
C GLN A 394 2.17 -4.59 20.41
N GLN A 395 2.12 -4.33 19.11
CA GLN A 395 2.77 -3.16 18.53
C GLN A 395 2.01 -2.60 17.33
N VAL A 396 1.96 -1.29 17.23
CA VAL A 396 1.64 -0.55 16.01
C VAL A 396 2.94 -0.14 15.35
N SER A 397 3.13 -0.51 14.10
CA SER A 397 4.28 -0.05 13.31
C SER A 397 3.80 0.66 12.06
N PHE A 398 4.43 1.78 11.72
CA PHE A 398 4.14 2.48 10.48
C PHE A 398 5.38 3.12 9.87
N THR A 399 5.37 3.21 8.56
CA THR A 399 6.42 3.88 7.79
C THR A 399 5.86 5.12 7.13
N VAL A 400 6.64 6.18 7.11
CA VAL A 400 6.39 7.42 6.37
C VAL A 400 7.40 7.54 5.25
N LEU A 401 6.91 7.82 4.05
CA LEU A 401 7.66 8.18 2.87
C LEU A 401 7.45 9.67 2.60
N GLY A 402 8.48 10.48 2.74
CA GLY A 402 8.51 11.89 2.36
C GLY A 402 8.80 12.03 0.87
N LEU A 403 7.95 12.77 0.17
CA LEU A 403 8.04 13.01 -1.28
C LEU A 403 8.50 14.42 -1.61
N ASP A 404 8.51 15.32 -0.63
CA ASP A 404 8.91 16.72 -0.76
C ASP A 404 10.30 16.91 -0.14
N ASP A 405 11.29 17.20 -0.97
CA ASP A 405 12.68 17.39 -0.55
C ASP A 405 12.94 18.72 0.14
N GLU A 406 12.07 19.73 -0.03
CA GLU A 406 12.15 20.99 0.74
C GLU A 406 11.66 20.79 2.17
N ALA A 407 10.55 20.05 2.34
CA ALA A 407 9.95 19.79 3.64
C ALA A 407 10.65 18.64 4.40
N PHE A 408 11.15 17.64 3.68
CA PHE A 408 11.68 16.39 4.24
C PHE A 408 13.06 16.06 3.67
N GLY A 409 13.97 17.02 3.62
CA GLY A 409 15.23 16.99 2.88
C GLY A 409 16.19 15.83 3.15
N SER A 410 16.00 15.05 4.25
CA SER A 410 16.75 13.83 4.55
C SER A 410 15.98 12.92 5.49
N ASP A 411 16.38 11.62 5.54
CA ASP A 411 15.82 10.67 6.52
C ASP A 411 15.98 11.17 7.95
N ALA A 412 17.10 11.81 8.29
CA ALA A 412 17.30 12.40 9.60
C ALA A 412 16.28 13.48 9.93
N VAL A 413 16.02 14.39 9.01
CA VAL A 413 14.99 15.45 9.19
C VAL A 413 13.60 14.84 9.37
N LEU A 414 13.24 13.83 8.56
CA LEU A 414 11.95 13.17 8.68
C LEU A 414 11.82 12.40 10.00
N ARG A 415 12.88 11.71 10.44
CA ARG A 415 12.92 11.03 11.74
C ARG A 415 12.80 12.00 12.92
N ASP A 416 13.46 13.14 12.87
CA ASP A 416 13.37 14.18 13.91
C ASP A 416 11.95 14.77 13.97
N LEU A 417 11.33 15.02 12.83
CA LEU A 417 9.95 15.48 12.77
C LEU A 417 8.99 14.45 13.36
N LEU A 418 9.16 13.17 12.99
CA LEU A 418 8.35 12.08 13.48
C LEU A 418 8.54 11.86 14.99
N THR A 419 9.78 11.91 15.49
CA THR A 419 10.09 11.83 16.92
C THR A 419 9.38 12.93 17.71
N ARG A 420 9.46 14.17 17.22
CA ARG A 420 8.79 15.31 17.89
C ARG A 420 7.27 15.14 17.89
N GLU A 421 6.70 14.77 16.76
CA GLU A 421 5.25 14.55 16.63
C GLU A 421 4.76 13.47 17.61
N LEU A 422 5.45 12.32 17.67
CA LEU A 422 5.09 11.24 18.60
C LEU A 422 5.29 11.63 20.07
N THR A 423 6.28 12.46 20.36
CA THR A 423 6.51 12.99 21.71
C THR A 423 5.39 13.95 22.14
N GLU A 424 4.92 14.81 21.25
CA GLU A 424 3.78 15.70 21.52
C GLU A 424 2.48 14.93 21.79
N TRP A 425 2.34 13.74 21.22
CA TRP A 425 1.24 12.80 21.51
C TRP A 425 1.49 11.95 22.75
N GLU A 426 2.59 12.16 23.49
CA GLU A 426 3.00 11.35 24.66
C GLU A 426 3.05 9.84 24.35
N LEU A 427 3.45 9.49 23.14
CA LEU A 427 3.57 8.11 22.68
C LEU A 427 5.00 7.60 22.89
N PRO A 428 5.23 6.55 23.71
CA PRO A 428 6.51 5.85 23.72
C PRO A 428 6.76 5.22 22.36
N HIS A 429 7.93 5.45 21.78
CA HIS A 429 8.21 5.06 20.41
C HIS A 429 9.67 4.67 20.20
N ASP A 430 9.89 3.88 19.17
CA ASP A 430 11.21 3.52 18.65
C ASP A 430 11.23 3.85 17.15
N ILE A 431 12.21 4.67 16.71
CA ILE A 431 12.39 5.08 15.32
C ILE A 431 13.57 4.32 14.73
N TRP A 432 13.40 3.72 13.58
CA TRP A 432 14.39 2.86 12.92
C TRP A 432 14.35 2.93 11.40
#